data_1c34fb39bdb16580edc49f9b5ca06d5a
#
_entry.id   1c34fb39bdb16580edc49f9b5ca06d5a
#
_cell.length_a   1.000
_cell.length_b   1.000
_cell.length_c   1.000
_cell.angle_alpha   90.00
_cell.angle_beta   90.00
_cell.angle_gamma   90.00
#
_symmetry.space_group_name_H-M   'P 1'
#
loop_
_entity.id
_entity.type
_entity.pdbx_description
1 polymer ?
#
loop_
_entity_poly.entity_id
_entity_poly.type
_entity_poly.pdbx_seq_one_letter_code
_entity_poly.pdbx_strand_id
1 'polypeptide(L)'
;MIMKNIVTIISLLFFVQLGQTQRILIINGTAHIGNGEVVETAAIGISNGKILFVKNALTNAIQRKEWDTIIDAENQHVYPGFVAANSTLGLTEIDAVRATRDFNDVGELNPHVRAQVAFNVESRVIETVRSNGVMIAQASPRGGIISGSSAAMFLAGWNWEDATVLADDGIHVNWPASTQGGGWWAEPAPKSRNTNYQKEKQTIVDFFQLAKVYAESQKTIEDLRLEAMKACFQGSKRVYFHADGVQQLLDIIEFVEKFGLKYPVIVGGYEAHLLGKRLKDAKIPVMLNRVHSLPEREEDDVNLPYSLPSLLQKQGILFCIQNAGDMEAMNTRNLPFQAGTAMAY
;
A
#
# COMPACT_ATOMS: atom_id res chain seq x y z
N MET A 1 -25.08 -53.61 -0.35
CA MET A 1 -24.92 -52.37 0.42
C MET A 1 -23.44 -52.08 0.72
N ILE A 2 -22.68 -53.04 1.18
CA ILE A 2 -21.23 -52.90 1.55
C ILE A 2 -20.35 -52.50 0.35
N MET A 3 -20.55 -53.10 -0.82
CA MET A 3 -19.75 -52.81 -2.02
C MET A 3 -19.94 -51.38 -2.54
N LYS A 4 -21.16 -50.80 -2.44
CA LYS A 4 -21.43 -49.40 -2.80
C LYS A 4 -20.68 -48.42 -1.88
N ASN A 5 -20.62 -48.72 -0.60
CA ASN A 5 -19.91 -47.86 0.36
C ASN A 5 -18.38 -47.94 0.20
N ILE A 6 -17.83 -49.08 -0.22
CA ILE A 6 -16.40 -49.26 -0.51
C ILE A 6 -16.01 -48.44 -1.76
N VAL A 7 -16.82 -48.45 -2.82
CA VAL A 7 -16.58 -47.66 -4.02
C VAL A 7 -16.65 -46.15 -3.72
N THR A 8 -17.59 -45.71 -2.86
CA THR A 8 -17.71 -44.32 -2.45
C THR A 8 -16.49 -43.87 -1.61
N ILE A 9 -15.98 -44.74 -0.70
CA ILE A 9 -14.80 -44.43 0.11
C ILE A 9 -13.54 -44.37 -0.77
N ILE A 10 -13.37 -45.30 -1.70
CA ILE A 10 -12.25 -45.28 -2.67
C ILE A 10 -12.34 -44.06 -3.58
N SER A 11 -13.53 -43.64 -4.04
CA SER A 11 -13.72 -42.43 -4.81
C SER A 11 -13.40 -41.16 -4.00
N LEU A 12 -13.76 -41.11 -2.70
CA LEU A 12 -13.37 -40.01 -1.81
C LEU A 12 -11.86 -39.94 -1.56
N LEU A 13 -11.21 -41.09 -1.44
CA LEU A 13 -9.75 -41.18 -1.27
C LEU A 13 -8.98 -40.75 -2.53
N PHE A 14 -9.54 -40.93 -3.71
CA PHE A 14 -8.94 -40.44 -4.96
C PHE A 14 -9.10 -38.91 -5.16
N PHE A 15 -10.05 -38.25 -4.48
CA PHE A 15 -10.22 -36.80 -4.53
C PHE A 15 -9.35 -36.05 -3.50
N VAL A 16 -8.73 -36.73 -2.55
CA VAL A 16 -7.62 -36.20 -1.74
C VAL A 16 -6.32 -36.33 -2.55
N GLN A 17 -6.27 -35.82 -3.75
CA GLN A 17 -5.04 -35.35 -4.33
C GLN A 17 -4.64 -34.12 -3.50
N LEU A 18 -3.87 -34.39 -2.45
CA LEU A 18 -3.05 -33.40 -1.78
C LEU A 18 -2.42 -32.58 -2.88
N GLY A 19 -2.82 -31.31 -3.00
CA GLY A 19 -2.17 -30.38 -3.90
C GLY A 19 -0.68 -30.45 -3.61
N GLN A 20 0.07 -31.20 -4.42
CA GLN A 20 1.51 -31.22 -4.33
C GLN A 20 1.95 -29.81 -4.65
N THR A 21 2.40 -29.12 -3.65
CA THR A 21 2.88 -27.77 -3.78
C THR A 21 4.08 -27.82 -4.72
N GLN A 22 3.89 -27.26 -5.89
CA GLN A 22 4.88 -27.22 -6.95
C GLN A 22 6.17 -26.55 -6.45
N ARG A 23 7.29 -27.28 -6.59
CA ARG A 23 8.63 -26.75 -6.33
C ARG A 23 9.19 -26.18 -7.62
N ILE A 24 9.44 -24.87 -7.64
CA ILE A 24 9.93 -24.13 -8.80
C ILE A 24 11.37 -23.71 -8.57
N LEU A 25 12.23 -23.95 -9.54
CA LEU A 25 13.61 -23.46 -9.55
C LEU A 25 13.81 -22.51 -10.74
N ILE A 26 14.19 -21.27 -10.47
CA ILE A 26 14.60 -20.31 -11.51
C ILE A 26 16.13 -20.30 -11.53
N ILE A 27 16.73 -20.45 -12.72
CA ILE A 27 18.19 -20.51 -12.91
C ILE A 27 18.67 -19.53 -13.99
N ASN A 28 19.99 -19.32 -14.05
CA ASN A 28 20.66 -18.55 -15.08
C ASN A 28 20.17 -17.10 -15.21
N GLY A 29 19.74 -16.47 -14.12
CA GLY A 29 19.34 -15.06 -14.10
C GLY A 29 20.24 -14.23 -13.18
N THR A 30 20.11 -12.91 -13.26
CA THR A 30 20.65 -11.97 -12.28
C THR A 30 19.53 -11.57 -11.32
N ALA A 31 19.61 -12.04 -10.06
CA ALA A 31 18.56 -11.79 -9.06
C ALA A 31 18.85 -10.50 -8.29
N HIS A 32 17.86 -9.59 -8.27
CA HIS A 32 17.85 -8.40 -7.45
C HIS A 32 16.98 -8.65 -6.21
N ILE A 33 17.57 -8.58 -5.00
CA ILE A 33 16.84 -8.97 -3.77
C ILE A 33 15.95 -7.85 -3.23
N GLY A 34 16.17 -6.61 -3.70
CA GLY A 34 15.38 -5.44 -3.28
C GLY A 34 15.98 -4.67 -2.09
N ASN A 35 17.12 -5.11 -1.56
CA ASN A 35 17.87 -4.45 -0.50
C ASN A 35 19.20 -3.83 -0.99
N GLY A 36 19.41 -3.79 -2.31
CA GLY A 36 20.65 -3.39 -2.96
C GLY A 36 21.59 -4.55 -3.30
N GLU A 37 21.34 -5.75 -2.78
CA GLU A 37 22.12 -6.95 -3.11
C GLU A 37 21.70 -7.52 -4.47
N VAL A 38 22.69 -7.89 -5.28
CA VAL A 38 22.53 -8.49 -6.59
C VAL A 38 23.28 -9.82 -6.62
N VAL A 39 22.61 -10.89 -7.01
CA VAL A 39 23.18 -12.23 -7.12
C VAL A 39 23.26 -12.58 -8.61
N GLU A 40 24.47 -12.61 -9.16
CA GLU A 40 24.73 -13.03 -10.53
C GLU A 40 24.65 -14.55 -10.66
N THR A 41 24.27 -15.05 -11.85
CA THR A 41 24.09 -16.49 -12.13
C THR A 41 23.26 -17.14 -11.03
N ALA A 42 22.13 -16.50 -10.70
CA ALA A 42 21.32 -16.88 -9.58
C ALA A 42 20.56 -18.20 -9.78
N ALA A 43 20.39 -18.93 -8.70
CA ALA A 43 19.38 -19.97 -8.54
C ALA A 43 18.41 -19.55 -7.45
N ILE A 44 17.12 -19.49 -7.79
CA ILE A 44 16.02 -19.12 -6.87
C ILE A 44 15.13 -20.33 -6.69
N GLY A 45 15.11 -20.88 -5.50
CA GLY A 45 14.25 -22.02 -5.14
C GLY A 45 12.97 -21.54 -4.47
N ILE A 46 11.82 -21.99 -4.98
CA ILE A 46 10.49 -21.65 -4.47
C ILE A 46 9.74 -22.95 -4.15
N SER A 47 9.15 -23.03 -2.97
CA SER A 47 8.28 -24.15 -2.58
C SER A 47 7.18 -23.63 -1.65
N ASN A 48 5.98 -24.16 -1.78
CA ASN A 48 4.82 -23.73 -0.99
C ASN A 48 4.56 -22.21 -1.09
N GLY A 49 4.76 -21.61 -2.27
CA GLY A 49 4.58 -20.18 -2.46
C GLY A 49 5.63 -19.29 -1.75
N LYS A 50 6.71 -19.88 -1.21
CA LYS A 50 7.77 -19.15 -0.49
C LYS A 50 9.13 -19.37 -1.13
N ILE A 51 9.93 -18.32 -1.17
CA ILE A 51 11.33 -18.39 -1.56
C ILE A 51 12.10 -19.14 -0.47
N LEU A 52 12.72 -20.27 -0.82
CA LEU A 52 13.56 -21.05 0.09
C LEU A 52 14.99 -20.51 0.13
N PHE A 53 15.49 -20.09 -1.02
CA PHE A 53 16.82 -19.50 -1.16
C PHE A 53 16.95 -18.69 -2.44
N VAL A 54 17.89 -17.75 -2.42
CA VAL A 54 18.48 -17.09 -3.59
C VAL A 54 20.00 -17.24 -3.45
N LYS A 55 20.66 -17.93 -4.38
CA LYS A 55 22.08 -18.24 -4.29
C LYS A 55 22.76 -18.16 -5.65
N ASN A 56 24.05 -17.86 -5.67
CA ASN A 56 24.86 -17.99 -6.87
C ASN A 56 25.05 -19.48 -7.21
N ALA A 57 24.64 -19.90 -8.41
CA ALA A 57 24.67 -21.29 -8.84
C ALA A 57 26.07 -21.82 -9.16
N LEU A 58 27.06 -20.94 -9.36
CA LEU A 58 28.46 -21.34 -9.61
C LEU A 58 29.16 -21.75 -8.29
N THR A 59 28.79 -21.12 -7.19
CA THR A 59 29.41 -21.37 -5.88
C THR A 59 28.62 -22.32 -4.99
N ASN A 60 27.39 -22.65 -5.38
CA ASN A 60 26.50 -23.53 -4.60
C ASN A 60 25.97 -24.66 -5.48
N ALA A 61 26.10 -25.88 -5.01
CA ALA A 61 25.53 -27.04 -5.68
C ALA A 61 24.00 -26.99 -5.64
N ILE A 62 23.35 -27.06 -6.80
CA ILE A 62 21.90 -27.06 -6.94
C ILE A 62 21.45 -28.41 -7.47
N GLN A 63 20.66 -29.13 -6.68
CA GLN A 63 20.12 -30.46 -7.07
C GLN A 63 18.86 -30.26 -7.93
N ARG A 64 19.03 -30.18 -9.25
CA ARG A 64 17.92 -29.92 -10.20
C ARG A 64 16.82 -30.99 -10.15
N LYS A 65 17.13 -32.22 -9.80
CA LYS A 65 16.19 -33.36 -9.75
C LYS A 65 15.11 -33.24 -8.66
N GLU A 66 15.29 -32.32 -7.71
CA GLU A 66 14.35 -32.10 -6.59
C GLU A 66 13.25 -31.10 -6.93
N TRP A 67 13.23 -30.57 -8.14
CA TRP A 67 12.33 -29.49 -8.56
C TRP A 67 11.37 -29.97 -9.64
N ASP A 68 10.08 -29.66 -9.47
CA ASP A 68 9.03 -30.06 -10.39
C ASP A 68 9.06 -29.25 -11.70
N THR A 69 9.42 -27.96 -11.56
CA THR A 69 9.55 -27.04 -12.69
C THR A 69 10.86 -26.28 -12.60
N ILE A 70 11.56 -26.21 -13.72
CA ILE A 70 12.80 -25.40 -13.86
C ILE A 70 12.55 -24.34 -14.92
N ILE A 71 12.72 -23.07 -14.54
CA ILE A 71 12.62 -21.92 -15.43
C ILE A 71 14.03 -21.40 -15.68
N ASP A 72 14.45 -21.39 -16.94
CA ASP A 72 15.70 -20.75 -17.34
C ASP A 72 15.44 -19.27 -17.61
N ALA A 73 16.07 -18.39 -16.86
CA ALA A 73 15.92 -16.95 -17.01
C ALA A 73 16.80 -16.37 -18.14
N GLU A 74 17.56 -17.20 -18.89
CA GLU A 74 18.32 -16.80 -20.09
C GLU A 74 19.18 -15.54 -19.90
N ASN A 75 19.84 -15.44 -18.75
CA ASN A 75 20.61 -14.27 -18.30
C ASN A 75 19.80 -12.98 -18.10
N GLN A 76 18.47 -13.06 -18.03
CA GLN A 76 17.62 -11.91 -17.72
C GLN A 76 17.69 -11.56 -16.24
N HIS A 77 17.26 -10.34 -15.93
CA HIS A 77 17.13 -9.87 -14.55
C HIS A 77 15.83 -10.35 -13.92
N VAL A 78 15.91 -10.83 -12.68
CA VAL A 78 14.78 -11.30 -11.88
C VAL A 78 14.60 -10.35 -10.70
N TYR A 79 13.42 -9.77 -10.57
CA TYR A 79 13.06 -8.81 -9.52
C TYR A 79 11.91 -9.34 -8.67
N PRO A 80 11.80 -8.95 -7.38
CA PRO A 80 10.56 -9.07 -6.63
C PRO A 80 9.44 -8.30 -7.32
N GLY A 81 8.20 -8.81 -7.25
CA GLY A 81 7.04 -8.04 -7.72
C GLY A 81 6.87 -6.74 -6.94
N PHE A 82 6.48 -5.66 -7.63
CA PHE A 82 6.23 -4.37 -6.98
C PHE A 82 4.94 -4.40 -6.15
N VAL A 83 4.95 -3.61 -5.08
CA VAL A 83 3.78 -3.36 -4.23
C VAL A 83 3.33 -1.91 -4.46
N ALA A 84 2.15 -1.73 -5.01
CA ALA A 84 1.56 -0.41 -5.18
C ALA A 84 0.87 0.03 -3.88
N ALA A 85 1.47 0.97 -3.18
CA ALA A 85 0.90 1.56 -1.98
C ALA A 85 -0.18 2.59 -2.33
N ASN A 86 -1.16 2.77 -1.44
CA ASN A 86 -2.21 3.79 -1.49
C ASN A 86 -2.90 3.89 -2.86
N SER A 87 -3.44 2.78 -3.37
CA SER A 87 -4.06 2.69 -4.69
C SER A 87 -5.57 2.44 -4.60
N THR A 88 -6.33 2.95 -5.57
CA THR A 88 -7.74 2.59 -5.81
C THR A 88 -7.90 1.47 -6.84
N LEU A 89 -6.81 0.80 -7.22
CA LEU A 89 -6.85 -0.36 -8.11
C LEU A 89 -7.77 -1.44 -7.55
N GLY A 90 -8.68 -1.95 -8.38
CA GLY A 90 -9.74 -2.88 -7.97
C GLY A 90 -10.94 -2.22 -7.28
N LEU A 91 -10.84 -0.94 -6.91
CA LEU A 91 -11.93 -0.12 -6.36
C LEU A 91 -12.49 0.87 -7.40
N THR A 92 -11.88 0.95 -8.56
CA THR A 92 -12.26 1.88 -9.64
C THR A 92 -11.97 1.23 -10.99
N GLU A 93 -12.97 1.24 -11.87
CA GLU A 93 -12.78 0.81 -13.26
C GLU A 93 -12.57 2.01 -14.21
N ILE A 94 -13.44 3.00 -14.13
CA ILE A 94 -13.39 4.21 -14.96
C ILE A 94 -13.51 5.43 -14.05
N ASP A 95 -12.43 6.18 -13.87
CA ASP A 95 -12.41 7.33 -12.96
C ASP A 95 -13.47 8.40 -13.27
N ALA A 96 -13.82 8.60 -14.55
CA ALA A 96 -14.85 9.55 -14.95
C ALA A 96 -16.28 9.08 -14.68
N VAL A 97 -16.50 7.80 -14.36
CA VAL A 97 -17.82 7.21 -14.16
C VAL A 97 -18.07 6.88 -12.72
N ARG A 98 -18.84 7.71 -12.01
CA ARG A 98 -19.08 7.53 -10.57
C ARG A 98 -19.60 6.14 -10.19
N ALA A 99 -20.46 5.52 -11.01
CA ALA A 99 -21.03 4.20 -10.75
C ALA A 99 -20.00 3.05 -10.76
N THR A 100 -18.77 3.31 -11.16
CA THR A 100 -17.65 2.34 -11.17
C THR A 100 -16.59 2.65 -10.11
N ARG A 101 -16.88 3.54 -9.16
CA ARG A 101 -15.96 3.96 -8.10
C ARG A 101 -16.49 3.53 -6.75
N ASP A 102 -15.88 2.51 -6.16
CA ASP A 102 -16.26 1.92 -4.87
C ASP A 102 -15.21 2.20 -3.77
N PHE A 103 -14.45 3.28 -3.94
CA PHE A 103 -13.40 3.67 -2.98
C PHE A 103 -13.88 4.57 -1.86
N ASN A 104 -15.10 5.10 -1.89
CA ASN A 104 -15.61 6.01 -0.86
C ASN A 104 -17.02 5.65 -0.43
N ASP A 105 -17.31 5.88 0.85
CA ASP A 105 -18.62 5.71 1.45
C ASP A 105 -19.17 7.05 1.95
N VAL A 106 -20.44 7.05 2.30
CA VAL A 106 -21.15 8.22 2.84
C VAL A 106 -20.72 8.50 4.28
N GLY A 107 -20.47 9.75 4.60
CA GLY A 107 -20.09 10.20 5.95
C GLY A 107 -18.64 10.67 6.03
N GLU A 108 -18.34 11.33 7.16
CA GLU A 108 -17.04 11.94 7.40
C GLU A 108 -16.10 11.05 8.26
N LEU A 109 -16.66 10.19 9.10
CA LEU A 109 -15.92 9.37 10.05
C LEU A 109 -16.28 7.90 9.85
N ASN A 110 -15.57 7.24 8.93
CA ASN A 110 -15.85 5.89 8.43
C ASN A 110 -14.74 4.85 8.75
N PRO A 111 -14.11 4.81 9.92
CA PRO A 111 -13.00 3.87 10.17
C PRO A 111 -13.40 2.40 10.07
N HIS A 112 -14.69 2.06 10.16
CA HIS A 112 -15.26 0.72 10.05
C HIS A 112 -15.46 0.26 8.60
N VAL A 113 -15.37 1.18 7.63
CA VAL A 113 -15.45 0.83 6.19
C VAL A 113 -14.16 0.12 5.78
N ARG A 114 -14.30 -1.00 5.07
CA ARG A 114 -13.20 -1.88 4.69
C ARG A 114 -13.09 -1.95 3.16
N ALA A 115 -12.04 -1.37 2.61
CA ALA A 115 -11.82 -1.32 1.16
C ALA A 115 -11.71 -2.71 0.51
N GLN A 116 -11.21 -3.71 1.24
CA GLN A 116 -11.03 -5.06 0.71
C GLN A 116 -12.34 -5.72 0.24
N VAL A 117 -13.48 -5.40 0.87
CA VAL A 117 -14.78 -6.01 0.52
C VAL A 117 -15.28 -5.52 -0.83
N ALA A 118 -14.89 -4.29 -1.21
CA ALA A 118 -15.22 -3.69 -2.50
C ALA A 118 -14.22 -4.03 -3.61
N PHE A 119 -13.14 -4.78 -3.30
CA PHE A 119 -12.09 -5.09 -4.27
C PHE A 119 -12.58 -6.02 -5.37
N ASN A 120 -12.59 -5.53 -6.60
CA ASN A 120 -12.95 -6.28 -7.79
C ASN A 120 -11.73 -6.99 -8.37
N VAL A 121 -11.62 -8.30 -8.17
CA VAL A 121 -10.53 -9.13 -8.71
C VAL A 121 -10.58 -9.29 -10.23
N GLU A 122 -11.75 -9.06 -10.86
CA GLU A 122 -11.98 -9.17 -12.30
C GLU A 122 -11.73 -7.84 -13.04
N SER A 123 -11.24 -6.81 -12.35
CA SER A 123 -10.92 -5.52 -12.96
C SER A 123 -9.95 -5.69 -14.13
N ARG A 124 -10.33 -5.18 -15.30
CA ARG A 124 -9.47 -5.19 -16.50
C ARG A 124 -8.20 -4.38 -16.35
N VAL A 125 -8.21 -3.42 -15.44
CA VAL A 125 -7.04 -2.61 -15.12
C VAL A 125 -5.94 -3.45 -14.48
N ILE A 126 -6.29 -4.46 -13.68
CA ILE A 126 -5.35 -5.36 -13.00
C ILE A 126 -4.42 -6.06 -14.00
N GLU A 127 -4.94 -6.59 -15.12
CA GLU A 127 -4.12 -7.27 -16.12
C GLU A 127 -3.01 -6.36 -16.65
N THR A 128 -3.35 -5.10 -16.96
CA THR A 128 -2.41 -4.10 -17.46
C THR A 128 -1.35 -3.74 -16.41
N VAL A 129 -1.76 -3.63 -15.15
CA VAL A 129 -0.85 -3.28 -14.04
C VAL A 129 0.12 -4.43 -13.76
N ARG A 130 -0.37 -5.67 -13.77
CA ARG A 130 0.45 -6.88 -13.60
C ARG A 130 1.51 -7.04 -14.70
N SER A 131 1.18 -6.71 -15.94
CA SER A 131 2.15 -6.80 -17.06
C SER A 131 3.36 -5.89 -16.88
N ASN A 132 3.28 -4.88 -15.99
CA ASN A 132 4.37 -4.01 -15.59
C ASN A 132 5.05 -4.44 -14.27
N GLY A 133 4.79 -5.66 -13.79
CA GLY A 133 5.48 -6.23 -12.63
C GLY A 133 4.88 -5.83 -11.26
N VAL A 134 3.73 -5.15 -11.21
CA VAL A 134 3.04 -4.87 -9.94
C VAL A 134 2.19 -6.08 -9.58
N MET A 135 2.48 -6.71 -8.45
CA MET A 135 1.83 -7.96 -8.02
C MET A 135 0.87 -7.79 -6.85
N ILE A 136 1.06 -6.76 -6.05
CA ILE A 136 0.24 -6.46 -4.87
C ILE A 136 -0.15 -4.99 -4.92
N ALA A 137 -1.38 -4.66 -4.53
CA ALA A 137 -1.81 -3.29 -4.31
C ALA A 137 -2.41 -3.14 -2.91
N GLN A 138 -2.09 -2.05 -2.24
CA GLN A 138 -2.83 -1.62 -1.07
C GLN A 138 -4.10 -0.92 -1.57
N ALA A 139 -5.22 -1.63 -1.56
CA ALA A 139 -6.53 -1.08 -1.84
C ALA A 139 -6.91 -0.12 -0.71
N SER A 140 -6.96 1.17 -1.02
CA SER A 140 -7.11 2.23 -0.02
C SER A 140 -8.39 3.03 -0.25
N PRO A 141 -9.21 3.21 0.79
CA PRO A 141 -10.43 4.01 0.70
C PRO A 141 -10.11 5.50 0.56
N ARG A 142 -11.06 6.27 0.07
CA ARG A 142 -11.01 7.73 -0.12
C ARG A 142 -12.23 8.38 0.50
N GLY A 143 -12.17 9.71 0.63
CA GLY A 143 -13.27 10.55 1.10
C GLY A 143 -13.40 10.63 2.62
N GLY A 144 -14.20 11.59 3.08
CA GLY A 144 -14.39 11.90 4.48
C GLY A 144 -13.12 12.37 5.21
N ILE A 145 -13.23 12.61 6.51
CA ILE A 145 -12.09 12.89 7.41
C ILE A 145 -11.36 11.59 7.74
N ILE A 146 -12.11 10.52 7.98
CA ILE A 146 -11.58 9.16 8.13
C ILE A 146 -12.24 8.30 7.07
N SER A 147 -11.45 7.85 6.09
CA SER A 147 -11.97 7.17 4.90
C SER A 147 -12.34 5.71 5.16
N GLY A 148 -11.60 5.03 6.03
CA GLY A 148 -11.77 3.60 6.29
C GLY A 148 -10.45 2.85 6.43
N SER A 149 -10.53 1.52 6.38
CA SER A 149 -9.41 0.60 6.43
C SER A 149 -8.96 0.18 5.03
N SER A 150 -7.65 0.28 4.76
CA SER A 150 -7.02 -0.34 3.60
C SER A 150 -6.72 -1.82 3.82
N ALA A 151 -6.43 -2.53 2.72
CA ALA A 151 -5.95 -3.90 2.74
C ALA A 151 -4.91 -4.12 1.63
N ALA A 152 -3.92 -4.99 1.87
CA ALA A 152 -3.02 -5.42 0.81
C ALA A 152 -3.65 -6.58 0.05
N MET A 153 -3.83 -6.39 -1.26
CA MET A 153 -4.49 -7.32 -2.16
C MET A 153 -3.53 -7.85 -3.20
N PHE A 154 -3.48 -9.15 -3.36
CA PHE A 154 -2.78 -9.77 -4.47
C PHE A 154 -3.55 -9.53 -5.77
N LEU A 155 -2.85 -9.16 -6.83
CA LEU A 155 -3.48 -8.84 -8.12
C LEU A 155 -3.81 -10.09 -8.94
N ALA A 156 -4.19 -11.17 -8.24
CA ALA A 156 -4.71 -12.41 -8.78
C ALA A 156 -5.52 -13.11 -7.69
N GLY A 157 -6.64 -13.71 -8.04
CA GLY A 157 -7.52 -14.42 -7.09
C GLY A 157 -8.86 -14.70 -7.74
N TRP A 158 -9.66 -15.56 -7.11
CA TRP A 158 -11.02 -15.87 -7.54
C TRP A 158 -12.04 -14.85 -7.00
N ASN A 159 -11.77 -14.32 -5.82
CA ASN A 159 -12.59 -13.36 -5.11
C ASN A 159 -11.70 -12.49 -4.22
N TRP A 160 -12.28 -11.52 -3.53
CA TRP A 160 -11.52 -10.61 -2.67
C TRP A 160 -10.93 -11.32 -1.43
N GLU A 161 -11.56 -12.38 -0.90
CA GLU A 161 -11.02 -13.15 0.22
C GLU A 161 -9.72 -13.86 -0.18
N ASP A 162 -9.74 -14.53 -1.34
CA ASP A 162 -8.58 -15.24 -1.89
C ASP A 162 -7.44 -14.28 -2.27
N ALA A 163 -7.78 -13.09 -2.76
CA ALA A 163 -6.81 -12.05 -3.10
C ALA A 163 -6.25 -11.31 -1.87
N THR A 164 -6.82 -11.47 -0.68
CA THR A 164 -6.38 -10.75 0.52
C THR A 164 -5.05 -11.28 1.05
N VAL A 165 -4.00 -10.46 0.98
CA VAL A 165 -2.67 -10.73 1.57
C VAL A 165 -2.63 -10.27 3.02
N LEU A 166 -3.15 -9.08 3.28
CA LEU A 166 -3.24 -8.48 4.62
C LEU A 166 -4.54 -7.69 4.73
N ALA A 167 -5.45 -8.20 5.55
CA ALA A 167 -6.71 -7.54 5.85
C ALA A 167 -6.51 -6.37 6.82
N ASP A 168 -7.34 -5.34 6.70
CA ASP A 168 -7.44 -4.23 7.66
C ASP A 168 -6.07 -3.63 8.04
N ASP A 169 -5.20 -3.44 7.06
CA ASP A 169 -3.82 -2.99 7.20
C ASP A 169 -3.70 -1.68 8.01
N GLY A 170 -4.55 -0.70 7.74
CA GLY A 170 -4.52 0.56 8.48
C GLY A 170 -5.69 1.50 8.17
N ILE A 171 -5.90 2.45 9.08
CA ILE A 171 -6.94 3.49 8.97
C ILE A 171 -6.37 4.70 8.23
N HIS A 172 -7.11 5.21 7.25
CA HIS A 172 -6.75 6.39 6.48
C HIS A 172 -7.44 7.64 7.04
N VAL A 173 -6.64 8.64 7.40
CA VAL A 173 -7.06 9.93 7.96
C VAL A 173 -6.64 11.05 7.02
N ASN A 174 -7.58 11.80 6.48
CA ASN A 174 -7.33 12.97 5.67
C ASN A 174 -7.11 14.17 6.60
N TRP A 175 -5.84 14.55 6.78
CA TRP A 175 -5.52 15.71 7.60
C TRP A 175 -5.95 16.99 6.88
N PRO A 176 -6.60 17.95 7.58
CA PRO A 176 -7.05 19.17 6.93
C PRO A 176 -5.91 19.92 6.24
N ALA A 177 -6.15 20.42 5.04
CA ALA A 177 -5.18 21.22 4.33
C ALA A 177 -5.07 22.62 4.95
N SER A 178 -3.84 23.13 5.09
CA SER A 178 -3.60 24.51 5.58
C SER A 178 -4.07 25.61 4.63
N THR A 179 -4.21 25.25 3.35
CA THR A 179 -4.74 26.11 2.29
C THR A 179 -5.91 25.42 1.58
N GLN A 180 -6.82 26.18 1.02
CA GLN A 180 -7.97 25.70 0.27
C GLN A 180 -8.19 26.53 -1.02
N GLY A 181 -8.97 25.99 -1.96
CA GLY A 181 -9.17 26.58 -3.26
C GLY A 181 -8.05 26.21 -4.22
N GLY A 182 -7.79 27.07 -5.21
CA GLY A 182 -6.82 26.81 -6.26
C GLY A 182 -7.48 26.58 -7.61
N GLY A 183 -8.82 26.64 -7.67
CA GLY A 183 -9.58 26.42 -8.89
C GLY A 183 -9.57 24.96 -9.33
N TRP A 184 -9.76 24.72 -10.61
CA TRP A 184 -9.61 23.42 -11.23
C TRP A 184 -8.58 23.51 -12.38
N TRP A 185 -8.14 22.40 -12.90
CA TRP A 185 -7.01 22.34 -13.84
C TRP A 185 -7.14 23.27 -15.08
N ALA A 186 -8.36 23.52 -15.56
CA ALA A 186 -8.59 24.41 -16.71
C ALA A 186 -8.80 25.90 -16.31
N GLU A 187 -9.11 26.16 -15.04
CA GLU A 187 -9.32 27.52 -14.50
C GLU A 187 -8.64 27.60 -13.12
N PRO A 188 -7.30 27.65 -13.07
CA PRO A 188 -6.58 27.75 -11.81
C PRO A 188 -6.87 29.07 -11.11
N ALA A 189 -7.03 29.06 -9.81
CA ALA A 189 -7.23 30.21 -8.96
C ALA A 189 -6.26 30.20 -7.78
N PRO A 190 -5.90 31.35 -7.19
CA PRO A 190 -5.02 31.41 -6.04
C PRO A 190 -5.55 30.61 -4.87
N LYS A 191 -4.68 29.84 -4.22
CA LYS A 191 -4.99 29.16 -2.96
C LYS A 191 -5.15 30.21 -1.84
N SER A 192 -6.10 30.03 -0.95
CA SER A 192 -6.33 30.86 0.23
C SER A 192 -6.06 30.07 1.51
N ARG A 193 -5.80 30.77 2.60
CA ARG A 193 -5.63 30.12 3.90
C ARG A 193 -6.94 29.43 4.32
N ASN A 194 -6.87 28.20 4.80
CA ASN A 194 -8.01 27.53 5.37
C ASN A 194 -8.32 28.08 6.78
N THR A 195 -9.37 28.90 6.87
CA THR A 195 -9.81 29.52 8.14
C THR A 195 -10.44 28.49 9.09
N ASN A 196 -10.87 27.33 8.58
CA ASN A 196 -11.48 26.24 9.37
C ASN A 196 -10.45 25.19 9.82
N TYR A 197 -9.17 25.32 9.46
CA TYR A 197 -8.13 24.35 9.75
C TYR A 197 -8.14 23.84 11.20
N GLN A 198 -8.19 24.73 12.17
CA GLN A 198 -8.19 24.38 13.60
C GLN A 198 -9.46 23.63 14.01
N LYS A 199 -10.62 24.00 13.47
CA LYS A 199 -11.89 23.31 13.75
C LYS A 199 -11.89 21.90 13.17
N GLU A 200 -11.41 21.74 11.94
CA GLU A 200 -11.31 20.45 11.27
C GLU A 200 -10.32 19.53 12.00
N LYS A 201 -9.13 20.07 12.37
CA LYS A 201 -8.16 19.36 13.21
C LYS A 201 -8.75 18.91 14.53
N GLN A 202 -9.53 19.79 15.20
CA GLN A 202 -10.17 19.47 16.48
C GLN A 202 -11.17 18.31 16.33
N THR A 203 -11.90 18.21 15.22
CA THR A 203 -12.79 17.09 14.93
C THR A 203 -12.05 15.75 14.95
N ILE A 204 -10.84 15.71 14.35
CA ILE A 204 -9.99 14.50 14.39
C ILE A 204 -9.54 14.19 15.82
N VAL A 205 -9.09 15.22 16.55
CA VAL A 205 -8.64 15.07 17.94
C VAL A 205 -9.76 14.52 18.82
N ASP A 206 -10.96 15.08 18.73
CA ASP A 206 -12.12 14.67 19.52
C ASP A 206 -12.53 13.22 19.23
N PHE A 207 -12.53 12.83 17.95
CA PHE A 207 -12.85 11.46 17.57
C PHE A 207 -11.81 10.45 18.08
N PHE A 208 -10.52 10.77 17.95
CA PHE A 208 -9.45 9.89 18.47
C PHE A 208 -9.46 9.82 19.99
N GLN A 209 -9.80 10.91 20.68
CA GLN A 209 -9.97 10.91 22.13
C GLN A 209 -11.13 10.00 22.56
N LEU A 210 -12.27 10.09 21.89
CA LEU A 210 -13.42 9.22 22.11
C LEU A 210 -13.06 7.75 21.86
N ALA A 211 -12.39 7.48 20.75
CA ALA A 211 -11.98 6.13 20.37
C ALA A 211 -10.95 5.53 21.36
N LYS A 212 -10.04 6.34 21.89
CA LYS A 212 -9.08 5.91 22.90
C LYS A 212 -9.77 5.55 24.23
N VAL A 213 -10.66 6.41 24.71
CA VAL A 213 -11.47 6.13 25.92
C VAL A 213 -12.30 4.86 25.73
N TYR A 214 -12.92 4.69 24.55
CA TYR A 214 -13.67 3.48 24.22
C TYR A 214 -12.78 2.23 24.22
N ALA A 215 -11.57 2.30 23.68
CA ALA A 215 -10.62 1.19 23.65
C ALA A 215 -10.17 0.74 25.06
N GLU A 216 -10.13 1.66 26.01
CA GLU A 216 -9.71 1.43 27.40
C GLU A 216 -10.89 1.06 28.33
N SER A 217 -12.14 1.30 27.90
CA SER A 217 -13.34 1.05 28.73
C SER A 217 -13.82 -0.39 28.68
N GLN A 218 -14.52 -0.82 29.76
CA GLN A 218 -15.37 -2.01 29.72
C GLN A 218 -16.65 -1.67 28.95
N LYS A 219 -16.91 -2.38 27.86
CA LYS A 219 -18.01 -2.08 26.93
C LYS A 219 -19.39 -2.29 27.52
N THR A 220 -20.25 -1.32 27.29
CA THR A 220 -21.70 -1.46 27.47
C THR A 220 -22.48 -1.40 26.16
N ILE A 221 -21.97 -0.69 25.15
CA ILE A 221 -22.59 -0.51 23.84
C ILE A 221 -21.50 -0.66 22.76
N GLU A 222 -21.78 -1.44 21.73
CA GLU A 222 -20.86 -1.61 20.60
C GLU A 222 -21.09 -0.50 19.57
N ASP A 223 -20.02 0.24 19.23
CA ASP A 223 -19.96 1.17 18.10
C ASP A 223 -18.87 0.68 17.13
N LEU A 224 -19.26 0.25 15.93
CA LEU A 224 -18.35 -0.32 14.92
C LEU A 224 -17.24 0.65 14.51
N ARG A 225 -17.49 1.96 14.54
CA ARG A 225 -16.48 2.99 14.22
C ARG A 225 -15.39 3.00 15.28
N LEU A 226 -15.76 2.96 16.53
CA LEU A 226 -14.83 2.96 17.66
C LEU A 226 -14.11 1.61 17.79
N GLU A 227 -14.79 0.49 17.48
CA GLU A 227 -14.19 -0.84 17.42
C GLU A 227 -13.05 -0.89 16.40
N ALA A 228 -13.27 -0.34 15.19
CA ALA A 228 -12.25 -0.33 14.13
C ALA A 228 -10.97 0.41 14.53
N MET A 229 -11.08 1.38 15.46
CA MET A 229 -9.94 2.17 15.93
C MET A 229 -9.10 1.51 17.02
N LYS A 230 -9.60 0.51 17.74
CA LYS A 230 -8.90 -0.11 18.88
C LYS A 230 -7.51 -0.59 18.55
N ALA A 231 -7.37 -1.30 17.42
CA ALA A 231 -6.12 -1.87 16.99
C ALA A 231 -5.02 -0.81 16.74
N CYS A 232 -5.41 0.43 16.44
CA CYS A 232 -4.47 1.56 16.30
C CYS A 232 -3.79 1.90 17.64
N PHE A 233 -4.55 1.93 18.74
CA PHE A 233 -4.04 2.22 20.08
C PHE A 233 -3.31 1.02 20.69
N GLN A 234 -3.70 -0.20 20.34
CA GLN A 234 -3.00 -1.42 20.75
C GLN A 234 -1.68 -1.62 19.99
N GLY A 235 -1.45 -0.88 18.90
CA GLY A 235 -0.25 -0.97 18.09
C GLY A 235 -0.20 -2.25 17.27
N SER A 236 -1.32 -2.66 16.69
CA SER A 236 -1.44 -3.76 15.73
C SER A 236 -1.98 -3.33 14.38
N LYS A 237 -2.43 -2.07 14.25
CA LYS A 237 -2.93 -1.47 13.01
C LYS A 237 -2.23 -0.13 12.75
N ARG A 238 -1.93 0.18 11.49
CA ARG A 238 -1.34 1.45 11.06
C ARG A 238 -2.36 2.57 11.05
N VAL A 239 -1.87 3.82 11.11
CA VAL A 239 -2.66 5.01 10.84
C VAL A 239 -1.96 5.81 9.75
N TYR A 240 -2.64 5.95 8.61
CA TYR A 240 -2.16 6.64 7.43
C TYR A 240 -2.71 8.07 7.43
N PHE A 241 -1.83 9.06 7.57
CA PHE A 241 -2.19 10.48 7.55
C PHE A 241 -1.88 11.07 6.19
N HIS A 242 -2.92 11.48 5.46
CA HIS A 242 -2.78 12.14 4.18
C HIS A 242 -2.47 13.62 4.40
N ALA A 243 -1.25 14.04 4.08
CA ALA A 243 -0.77 15.40 4.30
C ALA A 243 0.48 15.69 3.47
N ASP A 244 0.64 16.90 2.97
CA ASP A 244 1.77 17.34 2.15
C ASP A 244 2.58 18.48 2.77
N GLY A 245 1.94 19.44 3.45
CA GLY A 245 2.57 20.66 3.92
C GLY A 245 3.21 20.56 5.31
N VAL A 246 4.27 21.36 5.54
CA VAL A 246 5.04 21.41 6.81
C VAL A 246 4.14 21.55 8.05
N GLN A 247 3.16 22.48 8.00
CA GLN A 247 2.27 22.72 9.15
C GLN A 247 1.48 21.45 9.51
N GLN A 248 0.95 20.76 8.50
CA GLN A 248 0.21 19.50 8.68
C GLN A 248 1.11 18.43 9.28
N LEU A 249 2.31 18.28 8.73
CA LEU A 249 3.28 17.27 9.18
C LEU A 249 3.73 17.51 10.63
N LEU A 250 3.92 18.77 11.03
CA LEU A 250 4.25 19.12 12.41
C LEU A 250 3.08 18.76 13.36
N ASP A 251 1.88 19.14 12.98
CA ASP A 251 0.67 18.83 13.77
C ASP A 251 0.45 17.31 13.89
N ILE A 252 0.76 16.54 12.84
CA ILE A 252 0.66 15.08 12.86
C ILE A 252 1.72 14.47 13.79
N ILE A 253 2.96 14.96 13.78
CA ILE A 253 4.01 14.50 14.72
C ILE A 253 3.54 14.68 16.17
N GLU A 254 3.06 15.87 16.53
CA GLU A 254 2.51 16.15 17.85
C GLU A 254 1.30 15.28 18.19
N PHE A 255 0.42 15.04 17.21
CA PHE A 255 -0.74 14.18 17.35
C PHE A 255 -0.34 12.72 17.63
N VAL A 256 0.62 12.20 16.88
CA VAL A 256 1.15 10.84 17.05
C VAL A 256 1.73 10.65 18.46
N GLU A 257 2.50 11.62 18.94
CA GLU A 257 3.06 11.62 20.30
C GLU A 257 1.96 11.66 21.36
N LYS A 258 0.98 12.58 21.22
CA LYS A 258 -0.15 12.74 22.13
C LYS A 258 -0.97 11.46 22.32
N PHE A 259 -1.25 10.75 21.23
CA PHE A 259 -2.07 9.53 21.24
C PHE A 259 -1.28 8.25 21.44
N GLY A 260 0.07 8.29 21.34
CA GLY A 260 0.93 7.13 21.48
C GLY A 260 0.78 6.12 20.35
N LEU A 261 0.56 6.60 19.12
CA LEU A 261 0.38 5.73 17.96
C LEU A 261 1.71 5.07 17.56
N LYS A 262 1.72 3.73 17.46
CA LYS A 262 2.97 2.97 17.22
C LYS A 262 3.37 2.90 15.75
N TYR A 263 2.40 2.92 14.85
CA TYR A 263 2.63 2.73 13.41
C TYR A 263 1.99 3.84 12.58
N PRO A 264 2.37 5.10 12.80
CA PRO A 264 1.94 6.21 11.96
C PRO A 264 2.68 6.18 10.61
N VAL A 265 2.01 6.61 9.55
CA VAL A 265 2.58 6.76 8.21
C VAL A 265 2.07 8.05 7.59
N ILE A 266 2.95 8.86 7.02
CA ILE A 266 2.52 10.00 6.18
C ILE A 266 2.24 9.49 4.77
N VAL A 267 1.13 9.93 4.19
CA VAL A 267 0.77 9.69 2.78
C VAL A 267 0.75 11.03 2.06
N GLY A 268 1.56 11.16 1.04
CA GLY A 268 1.84 12.44 0.37
C GLY A 268 3.24 12.92 0.70
N GLY A 269 3.34 13.83 1.66
CA GLY A 269 4.62 14.27 2.23
C GLY A 269 5.49 15.08 1.27
N TYR A 270 4.90 15.92 0.41
CA TYR A 270 5.66 16.76 -0.52
C TYR A 270 6.74 17.59 0.20
N GLU A 271 6.41 18.19 1.36
CA GLU A 271 7.34 18.99 2.15
C GLU A 271 8.05 18.20 3.27
N ALA A 272 7.93 16.85 3.27
CA ALA A 272 8.53 16.02 4.32
C ALA A 272 10.07 16.17 4.41
N HIS A 273 10.73 16.46 3.30
CA HIS A 273 12.17 16.70 3.24
C HIS A 273 12.63 17.88 4.10
N LEU A 274 11.76 18.86 4.40
CA LEU A 274 12.05 19.99 5.27
C LEU A 274 12.05 19.60 6.77
N LEU A 275 11.42 18.47 7.12
CA LEU A 275 11.26 17.98 8.49
C LEU A 275 12.00 16.67 8.77
N GLY A 276 12.99 16.33 7.96
CA GLY A 276 13.66 15.04 7.98
C GLY A 276 14.09 14.53 9.34
N LYS A 277 14.76 15.38 10.13
CA LYS A 277 15.17 15.01 11.48
C LYS A 277 13.97 14.66 12.38
N ARG A 278 12.91 15.47 12.36
CA ARG A 278 11.72 15.25 13.20
C ARG A 278 10.98 13.96 12.82
N LEU A 279 10.80 13.72 11.52
CA LEU A 279 10.16 12.50 11.04
C LEU A 279 10.97 11.24 11.38
N LYS A 280 12.31 11.33 11.24
CA LYS A 280 13.22 10.26 11.62
C LYS A 280 13.17 9.96 13.12
N ASP A 281 13.25 10.99 13.96
CA ASP A 281 13.21 10.84 15.42
C ASP A 281 11.86 10.27 15.88
N ALA A 282 10.76 10.69 15.25
CA ALA A 282 9.40 10.17 15.48
C ALA A 282 9.17 8.79 14.82
N LYS A 283 10.09 8.28 14.01
CA LYS A 283 10.00 7.02 13.25
C LYS A 283 8.76 6.96 12.36
N ILE A 284 8.42 8.08 11.71
CA ILE A 284 7.27 8.18 10.80
C ILE A 284 7.76 8.01 9.37
N PRO A 285 7.44 6.88 8.69
CA PRO A 285 7.74 6.69 7.28
C PRO A 285 6.82 7.52 6.39
N VAL A 286 7.25 7.70 5.13
CA VAL A 286 6.52 8.50 4.13
C VAL A 286 6.18 7.65 2.91
N MET A 287 4.91 7.62 2.53
CA MET A 287 4.45 7.17 1.21
C MET A 287 4.44 8.40 0.29
N LEU A 288 5.56 8.64 -0.38
CA LEU A 288 5.77 9.82 -1.20
C LEU A 288 4.88 9.78 -2.44
N ASN A 289 4.29 10.92 -2.79
CA ASN A 289 3.52 11.08 -4.02
C ASN A 289 4.36 10.75 -5.26
N ARG A 290 3.67 10.49 -6.38
CA ARG A 290 4.32 10.22 -7.67
C ARG A 290 5.34 11.31 -8.01
N VAL A 291 6.52 10.89 -8.46
CA VAL A 291 7.60 11.83 -8.85
C VAL A 291 7.34 12.47 -10.20
N HIS A 292 6.56 11.82 -11.08
CA HIS A 292 6.14 12.40 -12.37
C HIS A 292 4.99 13.38 -12.15
N SER A 293 5.32 14.51 -11.56
CA SER A 293 4.40 15.62 -11.30
C SER A 293 5.11 16.96 -11.50
N LEU A 294 4.34 18.01 -11.67
CA LEU A 294 4.85 19.37 -11.60
C LEU A 294 5.09 19.75 -10.13
N PRO A 295 5.98 20.74 -9.86
CA PRO A 295 6.10 21.33 -8.53
C PRO A 295 4.76 21.88 -8.04
N GLU A 296 4.55 21.83 -6.72
CA GLU A 296 3.31 22.35 -6.12
C GLU A 296 3.29 23.89 -5.97
N ARG A 297 4.47 24.51 -6.04
CA ARG A 297 4.64 25.97 -5.91
C ARG A 297 5.45 26.52 -7.09
N GLU A 298 5.19 27.74 -7.45
CA GLU A 298 5.90 28.43 -8.54
C GLU A 298 7.38 28.67 -8.23
N GLU A 299 7.72 28.83 -6.95
CA GLU A 299 9.10 29.03 -6.47
C GLU A 299 9.91 27.75 -6.33
N ASP A 300 9.29 26.57 -6.40
CA ASP A 300 9.99 25.30 -6.27
C ASP A 300 10.85 25.01 -7.51
N ASP A 301 11.98 24.34 -7.31
CA ASP A 301 12.78 23.81 -8.42
C ASP A 301 11.93 22.86 -9.28
N VAL A 302 12.01 23.01 -10.59
CA VAL A 302 11.24 22.20 -11.55
C VAL A 302 11.51 20.69 -11.38
N ASN A 303 12.70 20.32 -10.91
CA ASN A 303 13.10 18.93 -10.64
C ASN A 303 12.81 18.48 -9.20
N LEU A 304 12.25 19.34 -8.35
CA LEU A 304 12.02 18.98 -6.94
C LEU A 304 11.24 17.69 -6.79
N PRO A 305 10.11 17.44 -7.50
CA PRO A 305 9.37 16.19 -7.39
C PRO A 305 10.22 14.94 -7.69
N TYR A 306 11.12 15.01 -8.66
CA TYR A 306 12.02 13.92 -9.04
C TYR A 306 13.10 13.68 -7.98
N SER A 307 13.54 14.73 -7.30
CA SER A 307 14.61 14.70 -6.31
C SER A 307 14.14 14.35 -4.89
N LEU A 308 12.84 14.44 -4.59
CA LEU A 308 12.30 14.17 -3.25
C LEU A 308 12.72 12.79 -2.70
N PRO A 309 12.70 11.68 -3.47
CA PRO A 309 13.17 10.38 -2.99
C PRO A 309 14.62 10.42 -2.50
N SER A 310 15.51 11.05 -3.27
CA SER A 310 16.93 11.21 -2.92
C SER A 310 17.11 12.07 -1.66
N LEU A 311 16.31 13.13 -1.49
CA LEU A 311 16.35 13.99 -0.31
C LEU A 311 15.93 13.23 0.97
N LEU A 312 14.85 12.43 0.89
CA LEU A 312 14.39 11.61 2.01
C LEU A 312 15.41 10.52 2.36
N GLN A 313 15.98 9.85 1.34
CA GLN A 313 17.01 8.83 1.53
C GLN A 313 18.26 9.38 2.23
N LYS A 314 18.76 10.55 1.79
CA LYS A 314 19.93 11.22 2.39
C LYS A 314 19.70 11.56 3.86
N GLN A 315 18.45 11.83 4.25
CA GLN A 315 18.07 12.11 5.64
C GLN A 315 17.80 10.83 6.45
N GLY A 316 17.81 9.67 5.79
CA GLY A 316 17.57 8.36 6.42
C GLY A 316 16.13 8.16 6.85
N ILE A 317 15.19 8.76 6.13
CA ILE A 317 13.75 8.53 6.30
C ILE A 317 13.36 7.29 5.50
N LEU A 318 12.62 6.38 6.13
CA LEU A 318 12.01 5.26 5.41
C LEU A 318 10.87 5.79 4.53
N PHE A 319 10.92 5.51 3.25
CA PHE A 319 9.86 5.91 2.34
C PHE A 319 9.57 4.85 1.27
N CYS A 320 8.41 4.96 0.65
CA CYS A 320 8.10 4.33 -0.63
C CYS A 320 7.49 5.36 -1.57
N ILE A 321 7.49 5.06 -2.88
CA ILE A 321 6.82 5.88 -3.89
C ILE A 321 5.46 5.25 -4.16
N GLN A 322 4.41 6.05 -4.13
CA GLN A 322 3.07 5.67 -4.52
C GLN A 322 2.66 6.37 -5.84
N ASN A 323 1.59 5.92 -6.45
CA ASN A 323 1.12 6.51 -7.71
C ASN A 323 -0.33 7.04 -7.61
N ALA A 324 -0.76 7.44 -6.41
CA ALA A 324 -2.08 8.03 -6.21
C ALA A 324 -2.21 9.40 -6.89
N GLY A 325 -3.44 9.80 -7.13
CA GLY A 325 -3.82 11.04 -7.81
C GLY A 325 -4.79 10.75 -8.97
N ASP A 326 -4.94 11.68 -9.90
CA ASP A 326 -5.85 11.52 -11.03
C ASP A 326 -5.54 10.27 -11.85
N MET A 327 -6.58 9.52 -12.20
CA MET A 327 -6.50 8.25 -12.93
C MET A 327 -5.57 7.22 -12.26
N GLU A 328 -5.55 7.20 -10.93
CA GLU A 328 -4.56 6.46 -10.15
C GLU A 328 -4.61 4.95 -10.37
N ALA A 329 -5.81 4.35 -10.51
CA ALA A 329 -5.95 2.91 -10.72
C ALA A 329 -5.17 2.48 -11.97
N MET A 330 -5.40 3.15 -13.10
CA MET A 330 -4.73 2.84 -14.37
C MET A 330 -3.25 3.24 -14.34
N ASN A 331 -2.92 4.38 -13.74
CA ASN A 331 -1.56 4.87 -13.67
C ASN A 331 -0.65 4.07 -12.72
N THR A 332 -1.20 3.19 -11.89
CA THR A 332 -0.44 2.26 -11.04
C THR A 332 0.57 1.43 -11.84
N ARG A 333 0.32 1.14 -13.12
CA ARG A 333 1.25 0.50 -14.05
C ARG A 333 2.58 1.27 -14.23
N ASN A 334 2.59 2.57 -13.92
CA ASN A 334 3.76 3.44 -14.09
C ASN A 334 4.73 3.39 -12.90
N LEU A 335 4.41 2.64 -11.84
CA LEU A 335 5.23 2.58 -10.63
C LEU A 335 6.71 2.23 -10.90
N PRO A 336 7.06 1.25 -11.76
CA PRO A 336 8.46 0.97 -12.10
C PRO A 336 9.17 2.16 -12.74
N PHE A 337 8.49 2.93 -13.57
CA PHE A 337 9.07 4.11 -14.23
C PHE A 337 9.26 5.29 -13.26
N GLN A 338 8.36 5.42 -12.25
CA GLN A 338 8.56 6.34 -11.14
C GLN A 338 9.84 6.02 -10.36
N ALA A 339 10.05 4.74 -10.06
CA ALA A 339 11.25 4.27 -9.37
C ALA A 339 12.53 4.50 -10.22
N GLY A 340 12.46 4.25 -11.52
CA GLY A 340 13.57 4.51 -12.45
C GLY A 340 13.95 5.99 -12.50
N THR A 341 12.98 6.91 -12.52
CA THR A 341 13.23 8.35 -12.45
C THR A 341 13.85 8.75 -11.12
N ALA A 342 13.32 8.25 -10.01
CA ALA A 342 13.87 8.53 -8.68
C ALA A 342 15.33 8.06 -8.51
N MET A 343 15.74 7.03 -9.25
CA MET A 343 17.12 6.55 -9.27
C MET A 343 18.05 7.49 -10.06
N ALA A 344 17.52 8.22 -11.06
CA ALA A 344 18.30 9.12 -11.91
C ALA A 344 18.59 10.48 -11.26
N TYR A 345 17.80 10.90 -10.26
CA TYR A 345 17.88 12.16 -9.55
C TYR A 345 18.34 11.99 -8.08
#